data_8c7481d4ee900b6eb83b22e9604ef150
#
_entry.id   8c7481d4ee900b6eb83b22e9604ef150
#
_cell.length_a   1.000
_cell.length_b   1.000
_cell.length_c   1.000
_cell.angle_alpha   90.00
_cell.angle_beta   90.00
_cell.angle_gamma   90.00
#
_symmetry.space_group_name_H-M   'P 1'
#
loop_
_entity.id
_entity.type
_entity.pdbx_description
1 polymer ?
#
loop_
_entity_poly.entity_id
_entity_poly.type
_entity_poly.pdbx_seq_one_letter_code
_entity_poly.pdbx_strand_id
1 'polypeptide(L)'
;MLYKNEFLEELLTLRDQLRAENENAFICNDEALVEMVNKMPLKTNDFLAVPGIDKDFIKDYSKDFLEVINNYRSKKIKEVKVSKKAYKVLNNYKDRLTNLSKNNQNLYMGRIEKLRNFDLATLEDDENLIDFLTNKKTRRYNFELPNERRFKDLTNLYRNVNKELKETGAYNLYIAYPYIEGYLRKEKFPIKAPLLFFPVALKRSRRNFYLQKDDKKDIIYNNDLLLMISKLDKESLKEKDPFVESFSRHTLTDEVFDYYEKNGVALHDKFKKFEFEMFESLLKAQFERRKYRNFELRQYLVLGRYKPYSSMIQKDMNAIIESNKYNELLEGLIDEENLYKKEKEVVFAVDKSKINEDSITYINELNDSQENVIDLLNKEQKLVIFGPPGTGKSQTITSLIANAILNKENVLVVSEKRAALDVIYSRLKNASKYAMFLDDAENKTNFYNMLSNFIDPTPPIRTINNDRYQSEAEITELLNTLDRTINLLFGEVDGFNVSELLNKYLKDREVNEELTPKSVYEMFNRHFGNLSYSDLKGLEDKR
;
A
#
# COMPACT_ATOMS: atom_id res chain seq x y z
N MET A 1 -27.03 -5.28 -1.50
CA MET A 1 -28.43 -4.88 -1.35
C MET A 1 -28.84 -4.59 0.10
N LEU A 2 -28.50 -5.38 1.10
CA LEU A 2 -28.85 -5.12 2.51
C LEU A 2 -28.33 -3.77 3.04
N TYR A 3 -27.09 -3.41 2.75
CA TYR A 3 -26.49 -2.14 3.21
C TYR A 3 -27.08 -0.89 2.55
N LYS A 4 -27.48 -0.96 1.28
CA LYS A 4 -28.17 0.17 0.64
C LYS A 4 -29.53 0.46 1.25
N ASN A 5 -30.20 -0.55 1.79
CA ASN A 5 -31.46 -0.36 2.50
C ASN A 5 -31.26 0.33 3.86
N GLU A 6 -30.23 -0.07 4.64
CA GLU A 6 -29.91 0.60 5.92
C GLU A 6 -29.53 2.08 5.71
N PHE A 7 -28.77 2.38 4.68
CA PHE A 7 -28.38 3.74 4.36
C PHE A 7 -29.56 4.59 3.88
N LEU A 8 -30.44 4.02 3.08
CA LEU A 8 -31.68 4.68 2.68
C LEU A 8 -32.58 4.95 3.89
N GLU A 9 -32.68 4.02 4.85
CA GLU A 9 -33.42 4.20 6.09
C GLU A 9 -32.83 5.34 6.95
N GLU A 10 -31.49 5.48 7.01
CA GLU A 10 -30.86 6.60 7.71
C GLU A 10 -31.22 7.95 7.06
N LEU A 11 -31.21 8.04 5.73
CA LEU A 11 -31.59 9.25 5.00
C LEU A 11 -33.09 9.57 5.15
N LEU A 12 -33.95 8.55 5.14
CA LEU A 12 -35.37 8.68 5.40
C LEU A 12 -35.60 9.21 6.82
N THR A 13 -34.93 8.65 7.80
CA THR A 13 -35.03 9.07 9.21
C THR A 13 -34.60 10.53 9.39
N LEU A 14 -33.48 10.92 8.78
CA LEU A 14 -33.02 12.32 8.79
C LEU A 14 -34.06 13.25 8.17
N ARG A 15 -34.57 12.90 6.99
CA ARG A 15 -35.59 13.71 6.31
C ARG A 15 -36.82 13.90 7.20
N ASP A 16 -37.28 12.83 7.82
CA ASP A 16 -38.49 12.87 8.66
C ASP A 16 -38.25 13.66 9.95
N GLN A 17 -37.04 13.62 10.52
CA GLN A 17 -36.64 14.49 11.64
C GLN A 17 -36.65 15.96 11.24
N LEU A 18 -35.99 16.30 10.13
CA LEU A 18 -35.94 17.68 9.62
C LEU A 18 -37.34 18.22 9.26
N ARG A 19 -38.24 17.36 8.77
CA ARG A 19 -39.64 17.71 8.53
C ARG A 19 -40.37 18.05 9.82
N ALA A 20 -40.17 17.29 10.87
CA ALA A 20 -40.81 17.53 12.18
C ALA A 20 -40.30 18.85 12.82
N GLU A 21 -39.03 19.18 12.62
CA GLU A 21 -38.41 20.41 13.14
C GLU A 21 -38.83 21.67 12.35
N ASN A 22 -39.19 21.54 11.07
CA ASN A 22 -39.53 22.66 10.20
C ASN A 22 -41.00 22.70 9.80
N GLU A 23 -41.91 22.52 10.72
CA GLU A 23 -43.38 22.63 10.54
C GLU A 23 -43.91 21.82 9.34
N ASN A 24 -43.38 20.61 9.10
CA ASN A 24 -43.69 19.74 7.95
C ASN A 24 -43.34 20.31 6.57
N ALA A 25 -42.30 21.12 6.46
CA ALA A 25 -41.81 21.62 5.19
C ALA A 25 -41.44 20.47 4.22
N PHE A 26 -41.67 20.71 2.94
CA PHE A 26 -41.18 19.77 1.90
C PHE A 26 -39.66 19.88 1.81
N ILE A 27 -38.94 18.78 2.01
CA ILE A 27 -37.46 18.72 1.92
C ILE A 27 -37.05 18.07 0.61
N CYS A 28 -37.42 16.82 0.38
CA CYS A 28 -37.21 16.09 -0.87
C CYS A 28 -38.17 14.88 -0.95
N ASN A 29 -38.33 14.34 -2.17
CA ASN A 29 -39.12 13.11 -2.39
C ASN A 29 -38.27 11.84 -2.17
N ASP A 30 -38.93 10.67 -2.14
CA ASP A 30 -38.26 9.39 -1.94
C ASP A 30 -37.34 9.06 -3.12
N GLU A 31 -37.66 9.46 -4.34
CA GLU A 31 -36.82 9.26 -5.53
C GLU A 31 -35.47 10.00 -5.40
N ALA A 32 -35.50 11.21 -4.86
CA ALA A 32 -34.28 11.97 -4.58
C ALA A 32 -33.39 11.27 -3.55
N LEU A 33 -33.97 10.65 -2.51
CA LEU A 33 -33.19 9.88 -1.52
C LEU A 33 -32.57 8.64 -2.14
N VAL A 34 -33.29 7.92 -3.00
CA VAL A 34 -32.76 6.77 -3.74
C VAL A 34 -31.62 7.21 -4.66
N GLU A 35 -31.77 8.34 -5.33
CA GLU A 35 -30.70 8.91 -6.16
C GLU A 35 -29.51 9.41 -5.34
N MET A 36 -29.70 9.95 -4.15
CA MET A 36 -28.58 10.25 -3.22
C MET A 36 -27.80 8.99 -2.82
N VAL A 37 -28.51 7.86 -2.57
CA VAL A 37 -27.87 6.56 -2.32
C VAL A 37 -27.08 6.06 -3.52
N ASN A 38 -27.57 6.30 -4.73
CA ASN A 38 -26.91 5.88 -5.96
C ASN A 38 -25.71 6.78 -6.32
N LYS A 39 -25.88 8.09 -6.23
CA LYS A 39 -24.88 9.09 -6.65
C LYS A 39 -23.87 9.43 -5.56
N MET A 40 -24.21 9.20 -4.29
CA MET A 40 -23.32 9.44 -3.15
C MET A 40 -22.65 10.83 -3.20
N PRO A 41 -23.39 11.95 -3.13
CA PRO A 41 -22.83 13.30 -3.19
C PRO A 41 -21.64 13.50 -2.27
N LEU A 42 -20.57 14.15 -2.75
CA LEU A 42 -19.32 14.42 -2.01
C LEU A 42 -19.29 15.83 -1.44
N LYS A 43 -19.96 16.74 -2.09
CA LYS A 43 -20.04 18.17 -1.74
C LYS A 43 -21.49 18.64 -1.79
N THR A 44 -21.76 19.75 -1.13
CA THR A 44 -23.11 20.35 -1.12
C THR A 44 -23.63 20.66 -2.53
N ASN A 45 -22.76 21.02 -3.46
CA ASN A 45 -23.16 21.31 -4.84
C ASN A 45 -23.50 20.06 -5.66
N ASP A 46 -23.01 18.90 -5.28
CA ASP A 46 -23.29 17.63 -5.99
C ASP A 46 -24.76 17.23 -5.87
N PHE A 47 -25.47 17.76 -4.89
CA PHE A 47 -26.92 17.55 -4.76
C PHE A 47 -27.73 18.16 -5.90
N LEU A 48 -27.18 19.14 -6.65
CA LEU A 48 -27.82 19.67 -7.86
C LEU A 48 -27.99 18.63 -8.98
N ALA A 49 -27.12 17.61 -8.97
CA ALA A 49 -27.21 16.51 -9.93
C ALA A 49 -28.28 15.46 -9.53
N VAL A 50 -28.88 15.58 -8.34
CA VAL A 50 -29.92 14.68 -7.86
C VAL A 50 -31.30 15.19 -8.32
N PRO A 51 -32.05 14.41 -9.11
CA PRO A 51 -33.39 14.81 -9.54
C PRO A 51 -34.31 15.11 -8.37
N GLY A 52 -35.02 16.23 -8.46
CA GLY A 52 -35.97 16.65 -7.40
C GLY A 52 -35.35 17.45 -6.24
N ILE A 53 -34.09 17.82 -6.36
CA ILE A 53 -33.39 18.72 -5.44
C ILE A 53 -33.33 20.13 -6.03
N ASP A 54 -33.67 21.11 -5.24
CA ASP A 54 -33.64 22.52 -5.59
C ASP A 54 -32.53 23.31 -4.87
N LYS A 55 -32.43 24.60 -5.16
CA LYS A 55 -31.42 25.47 -4.54
C LYS A 55 -31.71 25.74 -3.05
N ASP A 56 -32.95 25.68 -2.64
CA ASP A 56 -33.35 25.88 -1.23
C ASP A 56 -32.92 24.68 -0.37
N PHE A 57 -33.09 23.47 -0.91
CA PHE A 57 -32.52 22.26 -0.28
C PHE A 57 -31.00 22.38 -0.06
N ILE A 58 -30.27 22.87 -1.06
CA ILE A 58 -28.79 22.99 -0.97
C ILE A 58 -28.39 23.95 0.13
N LYS A 59 -29.12 25.04 0.26
CA LYS A 59 -28.83 26.08 1.24
C LYS A 59 -29.14 25.64 2.66
N ASP A 60 -30.28 24.98 2.84
CA ASP A 60 -30.87 24.77 4.18
C ASP A 60 -30.59 23.36 4.71
N TYR A 61 -30.52 22.33 3.87
CA TYR A 61 -30.47 20.91 4.29
C TYR A 61 -29.26 20.12 3.80
N SER A 62 -28.57 20.57 2.75
CA SER A 62 -27.51 19.78 2.11
C SER A 62 -26.38 19.37 3.07
N LYS A 63 -26.08 20.16 4.09
CA LYS A 63 -25.03 19.87 5.07
C LYS A 63 -25.37 18.67 5.94
N ASP A 64 -26.61 18.57 6.39
CA ASP A 64 -27.07 17.50 7.27
C ASP A 64 -27.09 16.18 6.51
N PHE A 65 -27.60 16.20 5.27
CA PHE A 65 -27.55 15.03 4.39
C PHE A 65 -26.12 14.61 4.04
N LEU A 66 -25.23 15.58 3.78
CA LEU A 66 -23.83 15.30 3.49
C LEU A 66 -23.11 14.70 4.71
N GLU A 67 -23.46 15.12 5.93
CA GLU A 67 -22.92 14.55 7.16
C GLU A 67 -23.31 13.06 7.31
N VAL A 68 -24.57 12.71 7.06
CA VAL A 68 -25.03 11.31 7.09
C VAL A 68 -24.35 10.49 6.00
N ILE A 69 -24.22 11.04 4.78
CA ILE A 69 -23.50 10.37 3.68
C ILE A 69 -22.02 10.15 4.03
N ASN A 70 -21.34 11.14 4.61
CA ASN A 70 -19.96 11.02 5.02
C ASN A 70 -19.79 10.07 6.20
N ASN A 71 -20.72 10.05 7.15
CA ASN A 71 -20.74 9.09 8.25
C ASN A 71 -20.95 7.67 7.74
N TYR A 72 -21.81 7.48 6.75
CA TYR A 72 -21.98 6.18 6.10
C TYR A 72 -20.71 5.73 5.37
N ARG A 73 -20.02 6.64 4.67
CA ARG A 73 -18.72 6.36 4.04
C ARG A 73 -17.65 6.05 5.07
N SER A 74 -17.62 6.79 6.17
CA SER A 74 -16.66 6.63 7.26
C SER A 74 -17.11 5.58 8.29
N LYS A 75 -18.23 4.86 8.06
CA LYS A 75 -18.66 3.77 8.94
C LYS A 75 -17.46 2.88 9.17
N LYS A 76 -16.95 2.95 10.41
CA LYS A 76 -15.86 2.08 10.88
C LYS A 76 -16.22 0.67 10.50
N ILE A 77 -15.33 0.03 9.76
CA ILE A 77 -15.41 -1.39 9.48
C ILE A 77 -15.74 -2.08 10.79
N LYS A 78 -16.88 -2.77 10.85
CA LYS A 78 -17.37 -3.39 12.10
C LYS A 78 -16.27 -4.27 12.68
N GLU A 79 -15.89 -4.03 13.93
CA GLU A 79 -14.98 -4.92 14.66
C GLU A 79 -15.71 -6.25 14.92
N VAL A 80 -15.11 -7.34 14.46
CA VAL A 80 -15.65 -8.69 14.60
C VAL A 80 -14.84 -9.46 15.62
N LYS A 81 -15.51 -10.26 16.45
CA LYS A 81 -14.82 -11.12 17.42
C LYS A 81 -14.10 -12.27 16.71
N VAL A 82 -12.82 -12.49 17.04
CA VAL A 82 -11.99 -13.51 16.40
C VAL A 82 -12.59 -14.92 16.58
N SER A 83 -12.91 -15.57 15.47
CA SER A 83 -13.36 -16.95 15.47
C SER A 83 -12.19 -17.92 15.72
N LYS A 84 -12.48 -19.17 16.16
CA LYS A 84 -11.43 -20.21 16.31
C LYS A 84 -10.68 -20.48 15.00
N LYS A 85 -11.36 -20.41 13.85
CA LYS A 85 -10.76 -20.58 12.52
C LYS A 85 -9.82 -19.41 12.22
N ALA A 86 -10.27 -18.19 12.44
CA ALA A 86 -9.47 -16.99 12.28
C ALA A 86 -8.23 -16.98 13.17
N TYR A 87 -8.36 -17.35 14.43
CA TYR A 87 -7.24 -17.49 15.35
C TYR A 87 -6.16 -18.43 14.82
N LYS A 88 -6.54 -19.59 14.26
CA LYS A 88 -5.61 -20.55 13.65
C LYS A 88 -4.90 -19.96 12.42
N VAL A 89 -5.65 -19.26 11.57
CA VAL A 89 -5.10 -18.64 10.35
C VAL A 89 -4.16 -17.50 10.70
N LEU A 90 -4.53 -16.62 11.65
CA LEU A 90 -3.67 -15.53 12.12
C LEU A 90 -2.36 -16.04 12.73
N ASN A 91 -2.41 -17.12 13.52
CA ASN A 91 -1.19 -17.75 14.03
C ASN A 91 -0.33 -18.35 12.91
N ASN A 92 -0.93 -18.94 11.88
CA ASN A 92 -0.18 -19.43 10.73
C ASN A 92 0.49 -18.26 9.95
N TYR A 93 -0.18 -17.14 9.78
CA TYR A 93 0.41 -15.95 9.19
C TYR A 93 1.55 -15.39 10.05
N LYS A 94 1.35 -15.30 11.37
CA LYS A 94 2.41 -14.92 12.30
C LYS A 94 3.65 -15.78 12.13
N ASP A 95 3.49 -17.11 12.14
CA ASP A 95 4.59 -18.06 11.99
C ASP A 95 5.29 -17.95 10.63
N ARG A 96 4.57 -17.62 9.56
CA ARG A 96 5.14 -17.40 8.23
C ARG A 96 5.89 -16.07 8.12
N LEU A 97 5.32 -15.00 8.67
CA LEU A 97 5.90 -13.65 8.62
C LEU A 97 7.16 -13.54 9.48
N THR A 98 7.21 -14.24 10.62
CA THR A 98 8.38 -14.24 11.51
C THR A 98 9.52 -15.15 11.03
N ASN A 99 9.26 -16.00 10.04
CA ASN A 99 10.25 -16.88 9.42
C ASN A 99 11.15 -17.63 10.44
N LEU A 100 10.57 -18.19 11.49
CA LEU A 100 11.29 -19.02 12.47
C LEU A 100 11.65 -20.39 11.88
N SER A 101 12.22 -20.41 10.69
CA SER A 101 12.61 -21.60 9.94
C SER A 101 14.14 -21.72 9.81
N LYS A 102 14.59 -22.91 9.40
CA LYS A 102 16.01 -23.18 9.11
C LYS A 102 16.57 -22.37 7.93
N ASN A 103 15.72 -21.67 7.20
CA ASN A 103 16.12 -20.79 6.10
C ASN A 103 16.41 -19.36 6.59
N ASN A 104 16.08 -19.04 7.85
CA ASN A 104 16.41 -17.77 8.45
C ASN A 104 17.88 -17.75 8.91
N GLN A 105 18.70 -16.92 8.25
CA GLN A 105 20.12 -16.76 8.60
C GLN A 105 20.34 -16.16 9.98
N ASN A 106 19.34 -15.49 10.56
CA ASN A 106 19.39 -15.01 11.94
C ASN A 106 19.33 -16.15 12.97
N LEU A 107 18.88 -17.35 12.57
CA LEU A 107 18.77 -18.53 13.42
C LEU A 107 19.78 -19.63 13.06
N TYR A 108 20.01 -19.81 11.77
CA TYR A 108 20.90 -20.86 11.30
C TYR A 108 21.68 -20.47 10.05
N MET A 109 22.98 -20.39 10.19
CA MET A 109 23.92 -20.22 9.10
C MET A 109 24.89 -21.41 9.06
N GLY A 110 24.61 -22.39 8.20
CA GLY A 110 25.45 -23.60 8.08
C GLY A 110 26.77 -23.39 7.35
N ARG A 111 26.85 -22.39 6.49
CA ARG A 111 28.03 -22.07 5.68
C ARG A 111 28.04 -20.62 5.25
N ILE A 112 29.19 -20.10 4.87
CA ILE A 112 29.32 -18.79 4.20
C ILE A 112 28.84 -18.90 2.76
N GLU A 113 27.81 -18.11 2.41
CA GLU A 113 27.32 -17.99 1.04
C GLU A 113 28.00 -16.78 0.36
N LYS A 114 28.93 -17.04 -0.59
CA LYS A 114 29.78 -16.02 -1.22
C LYS A 114 29.05 -14.84 -1.86
N LEU A 115 27.78 -15.00 -2.19
CA LEU A 115 26.95 -13.93 -2.75
C LEU A 115 26.28 -13.07 -1.68
N ARG A 116 26.22 -13.55 -0.44
CA ARG A 116 25.48 -12.92 0.66
C ARG A 116 26.33 -12.57 1.86
N ASN A 117 27.40 -13.33 2.10
CA ASN A 117 28.20 -13.24 3.30
C ASN A 117 29.70 -13.26 3.00
N PHE A 118 30.45 -12.59 3.86
CA PHE A 118 31.92 -12.56 3.83
C PHE A 118 32.45 -12.78 5.25
N ASP A 119 33.33 -13.74 5.42
CA ASP A 119 33.97 -14.04 6.71
C ASP A 119 35.14 -13.07 6.93
N LEU A 120 34.96 -12.16 7.89
CA LEU A 120 35.96 -11.13 8.20
C LEU A 120 37.17 -11.69 8.95
N ALA A 121 37.04 -12.79 9.69
CA ALA A 121 38.16 -13.44 10.37
C ALA A 121 39.27 -13.88 9.38
N THR A 122 38.92 -14.08 8.11
CA THR A 122 39.91 -14.42 7.05
C THR A 122 40.85 -13.27 6.68
N LEU A 123 40.68 -12.09 7.25
CA LEU A 123 41.58 -10.95 7.07
C LEU A 123 42.73 -10.93 8.07
N GLU A 124 42.64 -11.74 9.14
CA GLU A 124 43.65 -11.87 10.19
C GLU A 124 44.02 -10.51 10.84
N ASP A 125 43.01 -9.63 11.02
CA ASP A 125 43.19 -8.25 11.49
C ASP A 125 42.28 -7.97 12.70
N ASP A 126 42.36 -8.78 13.74
CA ASP A 126 41.45 -8.79 14.88
C ASP A 126 41.42 -7.46 15.62
N GLU A 127 42.57 -6.83 15.86
CA GLU A 127 42.66 -5.60 16.63
C GLU A 127 41.96 -4.41 15.92
N ASN A 128 42.16 -4.24 14.62
CA ASN A 128 41.51 -3.17 13.88
C ASN A 128 40.01 -3.45 13.69
N LEU A 129 39.63 -4.71 13.54
CA LEU A 129 38.22 -5.09 13.42
C LEU A 129 37.46 -4.87 14.74
N ILE A 130 38.02 -5.25 15.90
CA ILE A 130 37.37 -4.99 17.18
C ILE A 130 37.34 -3.49 17.51
N ASP A 131 38.39 -2.75 17.19
CA ASP A 131 38.38 -1.29 17.33
C ASP A 131 37.32 -0.66 16.43
N PHE A 132 37.19 -1.11 15.19
CA PHE A 132 36.12 -0.66 14.32
C PHE A 132 34.73 -0.94 14.91
N LEU A 133 34.46 -2.06 15.55
CA LEU A 133 33.16 -2.36 16.16
C LEU A 133 32.86 -1.52 17.39
N THR A 134 33.86 -1.34 18.28
CA THR A 134 33.64 -0.85 19.64
C THR A 134 34.06 0.61 19.88
N ASN A 135 34.96 1.17 19.08
CA ASN A 135 35.43 2.54 19.23
C ASN A 135 34.56 3.52 18.44
N LYS A 136 33.84 4.41 19.10
CA LYS A 136 33.00 5.43 18.46
C LYS A 136 33.76 6.36 17.51
N LYS A 137 35.06 6.57 17.72
CA LYS A 137 35.89 7.43 16.88
C LYS A 137 36.30 6.77 15.57
N THR A 138 36.43 5.45 15.55
CA THR A 138 36.82 4.65 14.37
C THR A 138 35.59 4.41 13.50
N ARG A 139 35.40 5.30 12.52
CA ARG A 139 34.22 5.25 11.63
C ARG A 139 34.41 4.43 10.36
N ARG A 140 35.66 4.07 10.04
CA ARG A 140 36.01 3.43 8.79
C ARG A 140 37.03 2.31 9.00
N TYR A 141 36.80 1.19 8.31
CA TYR A 141 37.74 0.07 8.21
C TYR A 141 38.09 -0.15 6.74
N ASN A 142 39.40 -0.11 6.39
CA ASN A 142 39.87 -0.33 5.03
C ASN A 142 40.30 -1.79 4.88
N PHE A 143 39.79 -2.45 3.84
CA PHE A 143 40.16 -3.83 3.57
C PHE A 143 41.58 -3.95 3.01
N GLU A 144 42.38 -4.83 3.61
CA GLU A 144 43.58 -5.37 3.04
C GLU A 144 43.28 -6.79 2.59
N LEU A 145 42.96 -6.97 1.31
CA LEU A 145 42.51 -8.26 0.78
C LEU A 145 43.67 -9.14 0.39
N PRO A 146 43.82 -10.35 0.93
CA PRO A 146 45.00 -11.18 0.73
C PRO A 146 45.13 -11.76 -0.70
N ASN A 147 44.03 -11.81 -1.46
CA ASN A 147 44.04 -12.38 -2.81
C ASN A 147 42.85 -11.93 -3.68
N GLU A 148 42.92 -12.15 -4.99
CA GLU A 148 41.91 -11.80 -5.97
C GLU A 148 40.54 -12.50 -5.72
N ARG A 149 40.55 -13.70 -5.17
CA ARG A 149 39.34 -14.45 -4.86
C ARG A 149 38.51 -13.71 -3.81
N ARG A 150 39.15 -13.21 -2.74
CA ARG A 150 38.47 -12.43 -1.70
C ARG A 150 37.92 -11.10 -2.25
N PHE A 151 38.69 -10.47 -3.14
CA PHE A 151 38.20 -9.27 -3.83
C PHE A 151 36.96 -9.56 -4.68
N LYS A 152 36.91 -10.70 -5.36
CA LYS A 152 35.74 -11.13 -6.15
C LYS A 152 34.53 -11.42 -5.25
N ASP A 153 34.73 -12.12 -4.13
CA ASP A 153 33.66 -12.44 -3.16
C ASP A 153 33.05 -11.14 -2.58
N LEU A 154 33.88 -10.17 -2.20
CA LEU A 154 33.43 -8.86 -1.70
C LEU A 154 32.75 -8.01 -2.79
N THR A 155 33.23 -8.10 -4.04
CA THR A 155 32.58 -7.45 -5.19
C THR A 155 31.18 -8.00 -5.44
N ASN A 156 30.99 -9.30 -5.30
CA ASN A 156 29.69 -9.94 -5.45
C ASN A 156 28.72 -9.50 -4.34
N LEU A 157 29.18 -9.48 -3.11
CA LEU A 157 28.41 -8.96 -1.97
C LEU A 157 28.00 -7.50 -2.20
N TYR A 158 28.94 -6.64 -2.59
CA TYR A 158 28.71 -5.23 -2.90
C TYR A 158 27.62 -5.04 -3.97
N ARG A 159 27.71 -5.81 -5.08
CA ARG A 159 26.72 -5.75 -6.16
C ARG A 159 25.34 -6.18 -5.69
N ASN A 160 25.25 -7.24 -4.89
CA ASN A 160 23.98 -7.77 -4.41
C ASN A 160 23.31 -6.82 -3.40
N VAL A 161 24.08 -6.24 -2.49
CA VAL A 161 23.55 -5.24 -1.53
C VAL A 161 23.03 -4.01 -2.27
N ASN A 162 23.77 -3.49 -3.25
CA ASN A 162 23.32 -2.34 -4.03
C ASN A 162 22.14 -2.66 -4.96
N LYS A 163 22.01 -3.90 -5.43
CA LYS A 163 20.83 -4.35 -6.18
C LYS A 163 19.61 -4.34 -5.28
N GLU A 164 19.70 -4.92 -4.08
CA GLU A 164 18.61 -4.91 -3.11
C GLU A 164 18.19 -3.49 -2.71
N LEU A 165 19.17 -2.62 -2.45
CA LEU A 165 18.91 -1.20 -2.15
C LEU A 165 18.10 -0.52 -3.25
N LYS A 166 18.44 -0.77 -4.53
CA LYS A 166 17.69 -0.21 -5.67
C LYS A 166 16.27 -0.78 -5.79
N GLU A 167 16.09 -2.06 -5.47
CA GLU A 167 14.79 -2.73 -5.60
C GLU A 167 13.86 -2.42 -4.44
N THR A 168 14.37 -2.42 -3.20
CA THR A 168 13.56 -2.33 -1.97
C THR A 168 13.71 -1.01 -1.22
N GLY A 169 14.78 -0.24 -1.47
CA GLY A 169 15.14 0.94 -0.69
C GLY A 169 15.90 0.63 0.60
N ALA A 170 15.93 -0.61 1.05
CA ALA A 170 16.56 -1.01 2.31
C ALA A 170 18.03 -1.44 2.10
N TYR A 171 18.91 -0.90 2.93
CA TYR A 171 20.33 -1.28 2.97
C TYR A 171 20.58 -2.24 4.13
N ASN A 172 20.45 -3.55 3.87
CA ASN A 172 20.48 -4.61 4.87
C ASN A 172 21.85 -5.27 5.04
N LEU A 173 22.91 -4.48 5.23
CA LEU A 173 24.27 -4.98 5.44
C LEU A 173 24.71 -4.76 6.87
N TYR A 174 25.10 -5.86 7.54
CA TYR A 174 25.52 -5.85 8.93
C TYR A 174 26.77 -6.69 9.13
N ILE A 175 27.55 -6.36 10.15
CA ILE A 175 28.52 -7.30 10.74
C ILE A 175 27.78 -8.02 11.86
N ALA A 176 27.72 -9.33 11.75
CA ALA A 176 27.10 -10.23 12.73
C ALA A 176 28.17 -10.81 13.66
N TYR A 177 28.07 -10.56 14.98
CA TYR A 177 29.04 -10.97 16.00
C TYR A 177 28.46 -10.81 17.42
N PRO A 178 28.83 -11.63 18.40
CA PRO A 178 29.37 -12.97 18.26
C PRO A 178 28.28 -13.97 17.86
N TYR A 179 28.64 -15.23 17.67
CA TYR A 179 27.70 -16.31 17.35
C TYR A 179 27.54 -17.26 18.51
N ILE A 180 26.38 -17.95 18.53
CA ILE A 180 26.18 -19.16 19.33
C ILE A 180 25.95 -20.36 18.42
N GLU A 181 26.43 -21.51 18.87
CA GLU A 181 26.16 -22.81 18.27
C GLU A 181 25.45 -23.72 19.27
N GLY A 182 24.46 -24.47 18.81
CA GLY A 182 23.74 -25.40 19.64
C GLY A 182 22.68 -26.18 18.88
N TYR A 183 21.99 -27.07 19.60
CA TYR A 183 20.95 -27.88 19.00
C TYR A 183 19.74 -28.01 19.94
N LEU A 184 18.60 -27.51 19.46
CA LEU A 184 17.33 -27.63 20.16
C LEU A 184 16.76 -29.04 19.93
N ARG A 185 16.88 -29.91 20.92
CA ARG A 185 16.59 -31.35 20.76
C ARG A 185 15.12 -31.64 20.52
N LYS A 186 14.20 -30.94 21.21
CA LYS A 186 12.76 -31.13 21.06
C LYS A 186 12.27 -30.83 19.64
N GLU A 187 12.79 -29.78 19.05
CA GLU A 187 12.39 -29.28 17.73
C GLU A 187 13.26 -29.82 16.60
N LYS A 188 14.31 -30.56 16.94
CA LYS A 188 15.33 -31.01 15.97
C LYS A 188 15.88 -29.84 15.15
N PHE A 189 16.17 -28.72 15.81
CA PHE A 189 16.57 -27.49 15.19
C PHE A 189 18.02 -27.12 15.54
N PRO A 190 18.92 -27.01 14.53
CA PRO A 190 20.27 -26.51 14.74
C PRO A 190 20.24 -24.98 14.89
N ILE A 191 20.91 -24.49 15.92
CA ILE A 191 21.15 -23.05 16.11
C ILE A 191 22.61 -22.76 15.75
N LYS A 192 22.82 -21.85 14.83
CA LYS A 192 24.10 -21.20 14.54
C LYS A 192 23.80 -19.76 14.17
N ALA A 193 23.68 -18.94 15.19
CA ALA A 193 23.03 -17.65 15.13
C ALA A 193 23.94 -16.56 15.69
N PRO A 194 24.00 -15.37 15.05
CA PRO A 194 24.63 -14.21 15.66
C PRO A 194 23.82 -13.68 16.84
N LEU A 195 24.48 -13.04 17.78
CA LEU A 195 23.85 -12.39 18.92
C LEU A 195 23.57 -10.90 18.64
N LEU A 196 24.45 -10.24 17.88
CA LEU A 196 24.34 -8.82 17.52
C LEU A 196 24.50 -8.61 16.02
N PHE A 197 23.85 -7.53 15.55
CA PHE A 197 24.00 -7.00 14.20
C PHE A 197 24.50 -5.56 14.27
N PHE A 198 25.72 -5.32 13.77
CA PHE A 198 26.31 -3.98 13.67
C PHE A 198 26.05 -3.42 12.28
N PRO A 199 25.29 -2.31 12.15
CA PRO A 199 24.95 -1.74 10.86
C PRO A 199 26.19 -1.10 10.20
N VAL A 200 26.48 -1.47 8.96
CA VAL A 200 27.62 -0.96 8.21
C VAL A 200 27.29 -0.73 6.75
N ALA A 201 28.01 0.19 6.11
CA ALA A 201 27.95 0.42 4.68
C ALA A 201 29.25 -0.05 4.03
N LEU A 202 29.14 -0.91 3.01
CA LEU A 202 30.26 -1.32 2.17
C LEU A 202 30.43 -0.32 1.02
N LYS A 203 31.56 0.35 0.97
CA LYS A 203 31.90 1.34 -0.05
C LYS A 203 33.09 0.87 -0.88
N ARG A 204 33.14 1.34 -2.13
CA ARG A 204 34.24 1.06 -3.06
C ARG A 204 34.97 2.35 -3.39
N SER A 205 36.31 2.33 -3.29
CA SER A 205 37.19 3.41 -3.69
C SER A 205 38.18 2.89 -4.72
N ARG A 206 38.03 3.28 -5.98
CA ARG A 206 38.86 2.82 -7.13
C ARG A 206 39.08 1.29 -7.14
N ARG A 207 40.17 0.80 -6.55
CA ARG A 207 40.53 -0.63 -6.51
C ARG A 207 40.32 -1.31 -5.17
N ASN A 208 39.95 -0.56 -4.10
CA ASN A 208 39.78 -1.09 -2.76
C ASN A 208 38.35 -0.95 -2.23
N PHE A 209 38.02 -1.75 -1.24
CA PHE A 209 36.80 -1.64 -0.47
C PHE A 209 37.08 -1.11 0.93
N TYR A 210 36.08 -0.51 1.54
CA TYR A 210 36.09 -0.15 2.96
C TYR A 210 34.69 -0.28 3.56
N LEU A 211 34.64 -0.58 4.85
CA LEU A 211 33.44 -0.48 5.66
C LEU A 211 33.36 0.89 6.30
N GLN A 212 32.15 1.39 6.41
CA GLN A 212 31.81 2.61 7.15
C GLN A 212 30.68 2.25 8.10
N LYS A 213 30.78 2.69 9.38
CA LYS A 213 29.65 2.57 10.30
C LYS A 213 28.46 3.32 9.75
N ASP A 214 27.29 2.76 9.91
CA ASP A 214 26.04 3.43 9.62
C ASP A 214 25.51 4.06 10.91
N ASP A 215 25.99 5.26 11.24
CA ASP A 215 25.64 5.98 12.48
C ASP A 215 24.13 6.39 12.51
N LYS A 216 23.39 6.10 11.46
CA LYS A 216 21.95 6.38 11.38
C LYS A 216 21.09 5.25 11.91
N LYS A 217 21.70 4.09 12.11
CA LYS A 217 21.05 2.88 12.60
C LYS A 217 21.69 2.43 13.91
N ASP A 218 20.87 1.84 14.77
CA ASP A 218 21.36 1.25 16.01
C ASP A 218 21.92 -0.17 15.79
N ILE A 219 22.75 -0.62 16.72
CA ILE A 219 23.14 -2.02 16.84
C ILE A 219 21.94 -2.79 17.39
N ILE A 220 21.69 -4.00 16.85
CA ILE A 220 20.48 -4.74 17.12
C ILE A 220 20.80 -6.09 17.74
N TYR A 221 20.17 -6.42 18.86
CA TYR A 221 20.16 -7.78 19.38
C TYR A 221 19.32 -8.72 18.53
N ASN A 222 19.73 -9.96 18.41
CA ASN A 222 19.00 -10.96 17.61
C ASN A 222 17.73 -11.43 18.31
N ASN A 223 16.65 -10.72 18.10
CA ASN A 223 15.35 -11.07 18.66
C ASN A 223 14.70 -12.30 18.03
N ASP A 224 15.06 -12.68 16.79
CA ASP A 224 14.56 -13.92 16.19
C ASP A 224 15.01 -15.13 17.01
N LEU A 225 16.24 -15.08 17.54
CA LEU A 225 16.76 -16.11 18.42
C LEU A 225 15.99 -16.18 19.74
N LEU A 226 15.73 -15.03 20.38
CA LEU A 226 14.94 -14.96 21.60
C LEU A 226 13.52 -15.47 21.39
N LEU A 227 12.89 -15.11 20.28
CA LEU A 227 11.57 -15.60 19.91
C LEU A 227 11.53 -17.11 19.68
N MET A 228 12.57 -17.64 19.03
CA MET A 228 12.66 -19.08 18.81
C MET A 228 12.78 -19.83 20.14
N ILE A 229 13.59 -19.35 21.08
CA ILE A 229 13.78 -19.98 22.37
C ILE A 229 12.55 -19.81 23.28
N SER A 230 11.96 -18.60 23.36
CA SER A 230 10.77 -18.33 24.17
C SER A 230 9.53 -19.11 23.71
N LYS A 231 9.38 -19.32 22.39
CA LYS A 231 8.32 -20.18 21.85
C LYS A 231 8.39 -21.61 22.41
N LEU A 232 9.60 -22.07 22.77
CA LEU A 232 9.84 -23.39 23.30
C LEU A 232 9.53 -23.49 24.78
N ASP A 233 9.87 -22.48 25.55
CA ASP A 233 9.72 -22.46 26.99
C ASP A 233 8.35 -21.94 27.47
N LYS A 234 7.49 -21.49 26.51
CA LYS A 234 6.18 -20.88 26.79
C LYS A 234 6.23 -19.65 27.71
N GLU A 235 7.39 -19.06 27.88
CA GLU A 235 7.57 -17.83 28.64
C GLU A 235 7.36 -16.63 27.69
N SER A 236 6.68 -15.61 28.19
CA SER A 236 6.60 -14.33 27.47
C SER A 236 7.98 -13.66 27.51
N LEU A 237 8.45 -13.19 26.34
CA LEU A 237 9.64 -12.35 26.28
C LEU A 237 9.48 -11.17 27.23
N LYS A 238 10.40 -11.00 28.16
CA LYS A 238 10.51 -9.79 28.97
C LYS A 238 10.93 -8.69 28.02
N GLU A 239 10.01 -7.77 27.74
CA GLU A 239 10.23 -6.68 26.79
C GLU A 239 11.44 -5.84 27.19
N LYS A 240 12.55 -6.02 26.48
CA LYS A 240 13.68 -5.08 26.49
C LYS A 240 13.86 -4.56 25.07
N ASP A 241 14.17 -3.28 25.01
CA ASP A 241 14.52 -2.63 23.74
C ASP A 241 15.72 -3.38 23.13
N PRO A 242 15.57 -3.93 21.91
CA PRO A 242 16.65 -4.66 21.24
C PRO A 242 17.71 -3.72 20.63
N PHE A 243 17.55 -2.43 20.75
CA PHE A 243 18.41 -1.44 20.11
C PHE A 243 19.45 -0.87 21.06
N VAL A 244 20.69 -0.79 20.59
CA VAL A 244 21.81 -0.21 21.34
C VAL A 244 22.59 0.73 20.44
N GLU A 245 22.89 1.91 20.92
CA GLU A 245 23.62 2.92 20.16
C GLU A 245 25.09 2.49 19.90
N SER A 246 25.75 1.95 20.91
CA SER A 246 27.15 1.53 20.83
C SER A 246 27.58 0.68 22.01
N PHE A 247 28.62 -0.12 21.79
CA PHE A 247 29.34 -0.83 22.84
C PHE A 247 30.76 -0.30 23.00
N SER A 248 31.32 -0.45 24.20
CA SER A 248 32.78 -0.31 24.39
C SER A 248 33.43 -1.70 24.35
N ARG A 249 34.77 -1.73 24.07
CA ARG A 249 35.53 -2.99 24.08
C ARG A 249 35.44 -3.74 25.41
N HIS A 250 35.31 -3.01 26.51
CA HIS A 250 35.27 -3.58 27.86
C HIS A 250 33.87 -4.06 28.26
N THR A 251 32.82 -3.46 27.76
CA THR A 251 31.45 -3.75 28.17
C THR A 251 30.70 -4.69 27.23
N LEU A 252 31.14 -4.82 25.97
CA LEU A 252 30.43 -5.57 24.94
C LEU A 252 30.04 -6.97 25.40
N THR A 253 31.00 -7.74 25.94
CA THR A 253 30.74 -9.12 26.34
C THR A 253 29.74 -9.16 27.49
N ASP A 254 29.93 -8.34 28.53
CA ASP A 254 29.07 -8.35 29.69
C ASP A 254 27.65 -7.88 29.38
N GLU A 255 27.49 -6.82 28.57
CA GLU A 255 26.17 -6.32 28.15
C GLU A 255 25.41 -7.35 27.30
N VAL A 256 26.11 -8.07 26.40
CA VAL A 256 25.51 -9.13 25.60
C VAL A 256 25.04 -10.29 26.48
N PHE A 257 25.86 -10.74 27.40
CA PHE A 257 25.51 -11.82 28.36
C PHE A 257 24.32 -11.41 29.20
N ASP A 258 24.36 -10.25 29.81
CA ASP A 258 23.27 -9.67 30.62
C ASP A 258 21.95 -9.61 29.87
N TYR A 259 21.98 -9.18 28.61
CA TYR A 259 20.78 -9.07 27.80
C TYR A 259 20.13 -10.43 27.53
N TYR A 260 20.95 -11.41 27.11
CA TYR A 260 20.44 -12.74 26.78
C TYR A 260 20.02 -13.52 28.02
N GLU A 261 20.78 -13.43 29.11
CA GLU A 261 20.47 -14.10 30.40
C GLU A 261 19.16 -13.57 31.00
N LYS A 262 18.96 -12.24 30.98
CA LYS A 262 17.69 -11.61 31.40
C LYS A 262 16.48 -12.02 30.54
N ASN A 263 16.71 -12.45 29.31
CA ASN A 263 15.68 -12.96 28.41
C ASN A 263 15.63 -14.50 28.34
N GLY A 264 16.21 -15.20 29.32
CA GLY A 264 16.08 -16.66 29.47
C GLY A 264 17.05 -17.50 28.64
N VAL A 265 18.04 -16.88 28.01
CA VAL A 265 19.09 -17.59 27.25
C VAL A 265 20.38 -17.62 28.05
N ALA A 266 20.66 -18.74 28.69
CA ALA A 266 21.93 -18.93 29.40
C ALA A 266 23.09 -19.07 28.42
N LEU A 267 24.01 -18.11 28.45
CA LEU A 267 25.26 -18.14 27.71
C LEU A 267 26.38 -18.60 28.66
N HIS A 268 27.23 -19.47 28.18
CA HIS A 268 28.39 -19.99 28.94
C HIS A 268 29.68 -19.48 28.27
N ASP A 269 30.76 -19.39 29.07
CA ASP A 269 32.11 -19.10 28.63
C ASP A 269 32.30 -17.71 28.00
N LYS A 270 32.29 -16.66 28.83
CA LYS A 270 32.65 -15.30 28.43
C LYS A 270 34.04 -15.22 27.82
N PHE A 271 34.21 -14.51 26.69
CA PHE A 271 35.55 -14.31 26.16
C PHE A 271 36.39 -13.44 27.10
N LYS A 272 37.64 -13.79 27.23
CA LYS A 272 38.65 -12.97 27.88
C LYS A 272 39.45 -12.12 26.91
N LYS A 273 39.54 -12.58 25.66
CA LYS A 273 40.21 -11.89 24.54
C LYS A 273 39.36 -11.96 23.30
N PHE A 274 39.51 -10.98 22.42
CA PHE A 274 38.88 -10.92 21.10
C PHE A 274 39.84 -11.61 20.11
N GLU A 275 39.59 -12.87 19.79
CA GLU A 275 40.30 -13.68 18.82
C GLU A 275 39.26 -14.22 17.85
N PHE A 276 39.21 -13.69 16.63
CA PHE A 276 38.16 -14.08 15.69
C PHE A 276 38.45 -15.44 15.08
N GLU A 277 37.45 -16.30 15.12
CA GLU A 277 37.51 -17.65 14.57
C GLU A 277 37.04 -17.64 13.11
N MET A 278 37.75 -18.38 12.23
CA MET A 278 37.24 -18.65 10.89
C MET A 278 35.93 -19.40 10.95
N PHE A 279 34.93 -18.97 10.15
CA PHE A 279 33.62 -19.57 10.17
C PHE A 279 33.67 -21.05 9.76
N GLU A 280 33.37 -21.93 10.66
CA GLU A 280 33.31 -23.38 10.42
C GLU A 280 32.03 -23.71 9.64
N SER A 281 32.15 -24.33 8.48
CA SER A 281 30.99 -24.81 7.72
C SER A 281 30.51 -26.14 8.27
N LEU A 282 29.33 -26.15 8.90
CA LEU A 282 28.71 -27.34 9.46
C LEU A 282 27.40 -27.65 8.72
N LEU A 283 27.31 -28.85 8.16
CA LEU A 283 26.06 -29.34 7.60
C LEU A 283 25.11 -29.77 8.74
N LYS A 284 23.81 -29.72 8.49
CA LYS A 284 22.75 -30.07 9.45
C LYS A 284 22.98 -31.44 10.13
N ALA A 285 23.36 -32.45 9.36
CA ALA A 285 23.65 -33.79 9.89
C ALA A 285 24.85 -33.83 10.84
N GLN A 286 25.79 -32.91 10.70
CA GLN A 286 26.95 -32.78 11.59
C GLN A 286 26.52 -32.13 12.91
N PHE A 287 25.62 -31.15 12.90
CA PHE A 287 25.04 -30.57 14.09
C PHE A 287 24.30 -31.63 14.95
N GLU A 288 23.52 -32.48 14.31
CA GLU A 288 22.79 -33.58 14.99
C GLU A 288 23.74 -34.57 15.68
N ARG A 289 24.92 -34.78 15.10
CA ARG A 289 25.94 -35.69 15.66
C ARG A 289 26.75 -35.04 16.79
N ARG A 290 26.94 -33.71 16.76
CA ARG A 290 27.58 -32.97 17.86
C ARG A 290 26.63 -32.99 19.06
N LYS A 291 27.06 -33.59 20.19
CA LYS A 291 26.26 -33.64 21.42
C LYS A 291 26.42 -32.33 22.20
N TYR A 292 25.85 -31.24 21.69
CA TYR A 292 25.80 -29.98 22.42
C TYR A 292 25.06 -30.18 23.76
N ARG A 293 25.71 -29.86 24.89
CA ARG A 293 25.07 -29.83 26.21
C ARG A 293 24.36 -28.49 26.44
N ASN A 294 25.01 -27.41 26.03
CA ASN A 294 24.58 -26.02 26.14
C ASN A 294 24.86 -25.29 24.84
N PHE A 295 24.46 -24.04 24.74
CA PHE A 295 24.90 -23.17 23.66
C PHE A 295 26.39 -22.82 23.84
N GLU A 296 27.18 -23.07 22.82
CA GLU A 296 28.59 -22.73 22.77
C GLU A 296 28.76 -21.38 22.09
N LEU A 297 29.50 -20.47 22.69
CA LEU A 297 29.82 -19.18 22.16
C LEU A 297 30.98 -19.27 21.19
N ARG A 298 30.83 -18.62 20.00
CA ARG A 298 31.84 -18.59 18.92
C ARG A 298 32.16 -17.17 18.54
N GLN A 299 33.44 -16.90 18.31
CA GLN A 299 33.91 -15.58 17.87
C GLN A 299 33.91 -15.43 16.34
N TYR A 300 32.87 -15.94 15.68
CA TYR A 300 32.70 -15.71 14.23
C TYR A 300 32.32 -14.28 13.97
N LEU A 301 32.98 -13.66 12.98
CA LEU A 301 32.74 -12.28 12.55
C LEU A 301 32.35 -12.25 11.08
N VAL A 302 31.05 -12.13 10.80
CA VAL A 302 30.52 -12.29 9.44
C VAL A 302 29.88 -11.00 8.95
N LEU A 303 30.42 -10.45 7.87
CA LEU A 303 29.77 -9.39 7.10
C LEU A 303 28.73 -10.03 6.19
N GLY A 304 27.47 -9.61 6.29
CA GLY A 304 26.42 -10.25 5.51
C GLY A 304 25.13 -9.45 5.43
N ARG A 305 24.21 -9.97 4.62
CA ARG A 305 22.86 -9.43 4.46
C ARG A 305 21.95 -10.11 5.47
N TYR A 306 21.44 -9.33 6.43
CA TYR A 306 20.54 -9.80 7.47
C TYR A 306 19.27 -8.96 7.50
N LYS A 307 18.18 -9.54 8.00
CA LYS A 307 16.89 -8.86 8.22
C LYS A 307 16.50 -9.03 9.69
N PRO A 308 17.06 -8.21 10.59
CA PRO A 308 16.89 -8.39 12.03
C PRO A 308 15.51 -7.98 12.58
N TYR A 309 14.61 -7.45 11.74
CA TYR A 309 13.33 -6.84 12.15
C TYR A 309 12.11 -7.76 12.06
N SER A 310 12.27 -9.03 11.70
CA SER A 310 11.14 -9.97 11.60
C SER A 310 10.36 -10.15 12.91
N SER A 311 11.02 -9.90 14.04
CA SER A 311 10.42 -9.95 15.37
C SER A 311 9.38 -8.86 15.65
N MET A 312 9.48 -7.68 15.02
CA MET A 312 8.51 -6.59 15.21
C MET A 312 7.15 -6.94 14.63
N ILE A 313 7.12 -7.58 13.46
CA ILE A 313 5.89 -8.07 12.84
C ILE A 313 5.16 -9.06 13.76
N GLN A 314 5.92 -9.88 14.49
CA GLN A 314 5.32 -10.81 15.44
C GLN A 314 4.65 -10.10 16.61
N LYS A 315 5.25 -9.01 17.11
CA LYS A 315 4.68 -8.18 18.17
C LYS A 315 3.34 -7.59 17.73
N ASP A 316 3.29 -7.04 16.52
CA ASP A 316 2.06 -6.49 15.94
C ASP A 316 1.00 -7.58 15.74
N MET A 317 1.40 -8.75 15.22
CA MET A 317 0.48 -9.88 15.04
C MET A 317 -0.03 -10.43 16.39
N ASN A 318 0.81 -10.47 17.42
CA ASN A 318 0.36 -10.83 18.75
C ASN A 318 -0.65 -9.82 19.30
N ALA A 319 -0.40 -8.52 19.15
CA ALA A 319 -1.33 -7.48 19.58
C ALA A 319 -2.69 -7.62 18.89
N ILE A 320 -2.73 -7.91 17.58
CA ILE A 320 -3.96 -8.18 16.84
C ILE A 320 -4.68 -9.42 17.40
N ILE A 321 -3.96 -10.51 17.64
CA ILE A 321 -4.51 -11.76 18.17
C ILE A 321 -5.03 -11.59 19.61
N GLU A 322 -4.27 -10.88 20.46
CA GLU A 322 -4.59 -10.62 21.86
C GLU A 322 -5.77 -9.65 22.02
N SER A 323 -5.92 -8.68 21.11
CA SER A 323 -7.07 -7.79 21.09
C SER A 323 -8.39 -8.56 20.94
N ASN A 324 -8.34 -9.79 20.44
CA ASN A 324 -9.48 -10.65 20.12
C ASN A 324 -10.53 -9.97 19.23
N LYS A 325 -10.10 -8.98 18.44
CA LYS A 325 -10.93 -8.21 17.51
C LYS A 325 -10.18 -7.97 16.20
N TYR A 326 -10.89 -7.99 15.11
CA TYR A 326 -10.40 -7.60 13.79
C TYR A 326 -11.55 -7.06 12.93
N ASN A 327 -11.23 -6.38 11.87
CA ASN A 327 -12.25 -5.81 11.01
C ASN A 327 -12.78 -6.83 9.97
N GLU A 328 -13.91 -6.50 9.34
CA GLU A 328 -14.56 -7.36 8.32
C GLU A 328 -13.66 -7.65 7.12
N LEU A 329 -12.73 -6.73 6.74
CA LEU A 329 -11.77 -6.96 5.67
C LEU A 329 -10.84 -8.13 5.97
N LEU A 330 -10.34 -8.17 7.21
CA LEU A 330 -9.47 -9.24 7.65
C LEU A 330 -10.24 -10.56 7.78
N GLU A 331 -11.49 -10.52 8.22
CA GLU A 331 -12.36 -11.71 8.27
C GLU A 331 -12.59 -12.28 6.87
N GLY A 332 -12.86 -11.44 5.89
CA GLY A 332 -13.00 -11.84 4.50
C GLY A 332 -11.74 -12.51 3.93
N LEU A 333 -10.54 -12.04 4.29
CA LEU A 333 -9.27 -12.68 3.89
C LEU A 333 -9.02 -14.02 4.58
N ILE A 334 -9.60 -14.23 5.77
CA ILE A 334 -9.44 -15.46 6.56
C ILE A 334 -10.44 -16.54 6.15
N ASP A 335 -11.64 -16.15 5.79
CA ASP A 335 -12.73 -17.05 5.41
C ASP A 335 -13.03 -16.96 3.91
N GLU A 336 -12.15 -17.53 3.09
CA GLU A 336 -12.26 -17.54 1.63
C GLU A 336 -13.59 -18.13 1.14
N GLU A 337 -14.16 -19.13 1.83
CA GLU A 337 -15.44 -19.74 1.45
C GLU A 337 -16.61 -18.76 1.56
N ASN A 338 -16.57 -17.82 2.52
CA ASN A 338 -17.60 -16.80 2.67
C ASN A 338 -17.40 -15.62 1.71
N LEU A 339 -16.17 -15.31 1.34
CA LEU A 339 -15.84 -14.31 0.31
C LEU A 339 -16.49 -14.69 -1.04
N TYR A 340 -16.28 -15.92 -1.50
CA TYR A 340 -16.80 -16.37 -2.79
C TYR A 340 -18.31 -16.64 -2.80
N LYS A 341 -18.94 -16.88 -1.65
CA LYS A 341 -20.39 -17.10 -1.56
C LYS A 341 -21.22 -15.81 -1.57
N LYS A 342 -20.65 -14.70 -1.12
CA LYS A 342 -21.36 -13.40 -1.02
C LYS A 342 -21.17 -12.49 -2.23
N GLU A 343 -20.07 -12.64 -2.95
CA GLU A 343 -19.78 -11.86 -4.14
C GLU A 343 -20.08 -12.73 -5.38
N LYS A 344 -21.28 -12.62 -5.93
CA LYS A 344 -21.40 -12.79 -7.38
C LYS A 344 -20.35 -11.86 -7.96
N GLU A 345 -19.48 -12.36 -8.84
CA GLU A 345 -18.69 -11.51 -9.73
C GLU A 345 -19.65 -10.50 -10.33
N VAL A 346 -19.69 -9.32 -9.75
CA VAL A 346 -20.27 -8.17 -10.41
C VAL A 346 -19.21 -7.80 -11.42
N VAL A 347 -19.25 -8.47 -12.57
CA VAL A 347 -18.66 -7.95 -13.79
C VAL A 347 -19.40 -6.65 -13.99
N PHE A 348 -18.82 -5.56 -13.51
CA PHE A 348 -19.33 -4.24 -13.81
C PHE A 348 -19.19 -4.05 -15.32
N ALA A 349 -20.24 -4.39 -16.05
CA ALA A 349 -20.44 -3.78 -17.35
C ALA A 349 -20.50 -2.29 -17.06
N VAL A 350 -19.48 -1.58 -17.49
CA VAL A 350 -19.37 -0.13 -17.31
C VAL A 350 -20.60 0.49 -17.99
N ASP A 351 -21.62 0.76 -17.21
CA ASP A 351 -22.75 1.55 -17.67
C ASP A 351 -22.25 3.01 -17.68
N LYS A 352 -21.68 3.39 -18.82
CA LYS A 352 -21.07 4.70 -19.07
C LYS A 352 -21.99 5.88 -18.75
N SER A 353 -23.30 5.64 -18.72
CA SER A 353 -24.32 6.65 -18.44
C SER A 353 -24.42 7.05 -16.95
N LYS A 354 -23.61 6.44 -16.06
CA LYS A 354 -23.76 6.60 -14.59
C LYS A 354 -22.50 7.06 -13.86
N ILE A 355 -21.41 7.35 -14.56
CA ILE A 355 -20.21 7.91 -13.92
C ILE A 355 -20.50 9.37 -13.57
N ASN A 356 -20.35 9.71 -12.30
CA ASN A 356 -20.47 11.10 -11.87
C ASN A 356 -19.12 11.81 -12.04
N GLU A 357 -18.87 12.33 -13.23
CA GLU A 357 -17.62 13.02 -13.58
C GLU A 357 -17.36 14.24 -12.69
N ASP A 358 -18.40 14.93 -12.24
CA ASP A 358 -18.30 16.10 -11.35
C ASP A 358 -17.67 15.74 -9.99
N SER A 359 -17.74 14.47 -9.58
CA SER A 359 -17.14 13.97 -8.33
C SER A 359 -15.67 13.63 -8.47
N ILE A 360 -15.12 13.61 -9.70
CA ILE A 360 -13.76 13.19 -9.98
C ILE A 360 -12.85 14.42 -10.12
N THR A 361 -11.78 14.45 -9.33
CA THR A 361 -10.75 15.48 -9.51
C THR A 361 -9.64 14.95 -10.40
N TYR A 362 -9.47 15.59 -11.53
CA TYR A 362 -8.48 15.23 -12.54
C TYR A 362 -7.14 15.92 -12.25
N ILE A 363 -6.13 15.15 -11.87
CA ILE A 363 -4.73 15.61 -11.82
C ILE A 363 -3.91 15.11 -13.01
N ASN A 364 -4.43 14.11 -13.70
CA ASN A 364 -3.95 13.54 -14.95
C ASN A 364 -5.15 13.24 -15.84
N GLU A 365 -4.91 13.10 -17.13
CA GLU A 365 -5.91 12.56 -18.04
C GLU A 365 -6.24 11.11 -17.66
N LEU A 366 -7.52 10.77 -17.64
CA LEU A 366 -8.02 9.43 -17.32
C LEU A 366 -8.82 8.91 -18.52
N ASN A 367 -8.89 7.59 -18.63
CA ASN A 367 -9.81 6.93 -19.54
C ASN A 367 -11.04 6.43 -18.76
N ASP A 368 -12.12 6.08 -19.47
CA ASP A 368 -13.39 5.63 -18.89
C ASP A 368 -13.21 4.54 -17.80
N SER A 369 -12.29 3.59 -18.04
CA SER A 369 -12.04 2.51 -17.08
C SER A 369 -11.37 3.00 -15.78
N GLN A 370 -10.54 4.02 -15.87
CA GLN A 370 -9.87 4.65 -14.73
C GLN A 370 -10.82 5.55 -13.95
N GLU A 371 -11.69 6.28 -14.64
CA GLU A 371 -12.77 7.09 -14.02
C GLU A 371 -13.75 6.19 -13.27
N ASN A 372 -14.15 5.08 -13.89
CA ASN A 372 -15.01 4.09 -13.25
C ASN A 372 -14.42 3.54 -11.95
N VAL A 373 -13.10 3.34 -11.87
CA VAL A 373 -12.43 2.93 -10.63
C VAL A 373 -12.61 3.96 -9.52
N ILE A 374 -12.51 5.26 -9.85
CA ILE A 374 -12.68 6.34 -8.86
C ILE A 374 -14.14 6.42 -8.40
N ASP A 375 -15.08 6.35 -9.34
CA ASP A 375 -16.50 6.35 -9.05
C ASP A 375 -16.92 5.14 -8.20
N LEU A 376 -16.42 3.94 -8.53
CA LEU A 376 -16.66 2.73 -7.75
C LEU A 376 -16.10 2.83 -6.33
N LEU A 377 -14.90 3.40 -6.15
CA LEU A 377 -14.31 3.54 -4.81
C LEU A 377 -15.13 4.49 -3.93
N ASN A 378 -15.80 5.48 -4.52
CA ASN A 378 -16.73 6.34 -3.80
C ASN A 378 -18.00 5.61 -3.32
N LYS A 379 -18.37 4.51 -3.98
CA LYS A 379 -19.58 3.70 -3.71
C LYS A 379 -19.29 2.43 -2.91
N GLU A 380 -18.10 1.85 -3.06
CA GLU A 380 -17.73 0.56 -2.51
C GLU A 380 -16.59 0.70 -1.50
N GLN A 381 -16.65 -0.05 -0.40
CA GLN A 381 -15.60 -0.04 0.64
C GLN A 381 -14.38 -0.87 0.26
N LYS A 382 -14.53 -1.81 -0.67
CA LYS A 382 -13.50 -2.78 -1.08
C LYS A 382 -13.47 -2.86 -2.59
N LEU A 383 -12.28 -2.72 -3.16
CA LEU A 383 -12.10 -2.80 -4.60
C LEU A 383 -10.80 -3.53 -4.93
N VAL A 384 -10.86 -4.45 -5.89
CA VAL A 384 -9.69 -5.12 -6.46
C VAL A 384 -9.55 -4.68 -7.92
N ILE A 385 -8.40 -4.09 -8.25
CA ILE A 385 -8.13 -3.54 -9.57
C ILE A 385 -7.08 -4.41 -10.28
N PHE A 386 -7.49 -5.09 -11.34
CA PHE A 386 -6.57 -5.83 -12.20
C PHE A 386 -6.16 -4.96 -13.38
N GLY A 387 -4.87 -4.65 -13.47
CA GLY A 387 -4.32 -3.87 -14.57
C GLY A 387 -3.08 -4.52 -15.16
N PRO A 388 -3.10 -5.02 -16.40
CA PRO A 388 -1.89 -5.47 -17.10
C PRO A 388 -0.82 -4.37 -17.22
N PRO A 389 0.43 -4.71 -17.54
CA PRO A 389 1.45 -3.70 -17.85
C PRO A 389 0.97 -2.74 -18.95
N GLY A 390 1.21 -1.44 -18.76
CA GLY A 390 0.84 -0.41 -19.73
C GLY A 390 -0.58 0.17 -19.61
N THR A 391 -1.45 -0.33 -18.73
CA THR A 391 -2.83 0.18 -18.56
C THR A 391 -2.97 1.44 -17.72
N GLY A 392 -1.87 2.06 -17.32
CA GLY A 392 -1.90 3.29 -16.52
C GLY A 392 -2.16 3.11 -15.02
N LYS A 393 -1.90 1.91 -14.42
CA LYS A 393 -2.10 1.65 -12.98
C LYS A 393 -1.57 2.75 -12.05
N SER A 394 -0.33 3.19 -12.27
CA SER A 394 0.27 4.26 -11.45
C SER A 394 -0.46 5.59 -11.60
N GLN A 395 -1.04 5.85 -12.75
CA GLN A 395 -1.86 7.03 -13.04
C GLN A 395 -3.18 6.96 -12.27
N THR A 396 -3.86 5.82 -12.33
CA THR A 396 -5.08 5.55 -11.54
C THR A 396 -4.81 5.71 -10.04
N ILE A 397 -3.74 5.08 -9.50
CA ILE A 397 -3.38 5.20 -8.08
C ILE A 397 -3.12 6.66 -7.69
N THR A 398 -2.39 7.42 -8.52
CA THR A 398 -2.12 8.83 -8.25
C THR A 398 -3.41 9.66 -8.21
N SER A 399 -4.36 9.39 -9.12
CA SER A 399 -5.65 10.07 -9.14
C SER A 399 -6.53 9.68 -7.93
N LEU A 400 -6.51 8.42 -7.50
CA LEU A 400 -7.19 7.97 -6.28
C LEU A 400 -6.65 8.71 -5.04
N ILE A 401 -5.32 8.81 -4.91
CA ILE A 401 -4.68 9.53 -3.80
C ILE A 401 -5.09 11.00 -3.81
N ALA A 402 -5.09 11.64 -4.98
CA ALA A 402 -5.46 13.06 -5.09
C ALA A 402 -6.92 13.30 -4.71
N ASN A 403 -7.84 12.45 -5.17
CA ASN A 403 -9.25 12.52 -4.81
C ASN A 403 -9.45 12.33 -3.30
N ALA A 404 -8.78 11.36 -2.69
CA ALA A 404 -8.84 11.13 -1.24
C ALA A 404 -8.29 12.32 -0.42
N ILE A 405 -7.16 12.92 -0.85
CA ILE A 405 -6.61 14.13 -0.19
C ILE A 405 -7.61 15.29 -0.24
N LEU A 406 -8.27 15.51 -1.37
CA LEU A 406 -9.27 16.56 -1.53
C LEU A 406 -10.52 16.31 -0.68
N ASN A 407 -10.88 15.05 -0.50
CA ASN A 407 -11.93 14.62 0.42
C ASN A 407 -11.50 14.65 1.89
N LYS A 408 -10.26 15.10 2.20
CA LYS A 408 -9.67 15.15 3.55
C LYS A 408 -9.52 13.76 4.19
N GLU A 409 -9.31 12.74 3.38
CA GLU A 409 -9.09 11.38 3.84
C GLU A 409 -7.60 11.10 4.06
N ASN A 410 -7.31 10.21 5.01
CA ASN A 410 -5.96 9.71 5.24
C ASN A 410 -5.71 8.50 4.35
N VAL A 411 -4.63 8.53 3.56
CA VAL A 411 -4.30 7.47 2.61
C VAL A 411 -2.99 6.80 3.00
N LEU A 412 -3.00 5.47 3.13
CA LEU A 412 -1.80 4.65 3.28
C LEU A 412 -1.55 3.86 1.98
N VAL A 413 -0.43 4.13 1.32
CA VAL A 413 0.01 3.41 0.13
C VAL A 413 1.13 2.45 0.49
N VAL A 414 0.93 1.16 0.26
CA VAL A 414 1.91 0.11 0.56
C VAL A 414 2.33 -0.58 -0.72
N SER A 415 3.63 -0.74 -0.93
CA SER A 415 4.20 -1.46 -2.06
C SER A 415 5.41 -2.28 -1.65
N GLU A 416 5.57 -3.46 -2.22
CA GLU A 416 6.77 -4.30 -2.05
C GLU A 416 8.01 -3.64 -2.68
N LYS A 417 7.82 -2.89 -3.78
CA LYS A 417 8.92 -2.28 -4.54
C LYS A 417 8.93 -0.78 -4.37
N ARG A 418 10.05 -0.26 -3.89
CA ARG A 418 10.30 1.19 -3.78
C ARG A 418 10.07 1.92 -5.11
N ALA A 419 10.55 1.37 -6.22
CA ALA A 419 10.42 2.00 -7.53
C ALA A 419 8.97 2.32 -7.91
N ALA A 420 7.99 1.52 -7.46
CA ALA A 420 6.58 1.80 -7.67
C ALA A 420 6.12 3.03 -6.86
N LEU A 421 6.57 3.14 -5.62
CA LEU A 421 6.28 4.30 -4.76
C LEU A 421 6.95 5.58 -5.29
N ASP A 422 8.21 5.50 -5.77
CA ASP A 422 8.91 6.63 -6.39
C ASP A 422 8.14 7.19 -7.58
N VAL A 423 7.58 6.32 -8.43
CA VAL A 423 6.76 6.73 -9.59
C VAL A 423 5.48 7.42 -9.13
N ILE A 424 4.78 6.88 -8.14
CA ILE A 424 3.55 7.47 -7.60
C ILE A 424 3.87 8.83 -6.97
N TYR A 425 4.89 8.88 -6.12
CA TYR A 425 5.30 10.11 -5.43
C TYR A 425 5.69 11.23 -6.40
N SER A 426 6.46 10.90 -7.44
CA SER A 426 6.85 11.88 -8.48
C SER A 426 5.65 12.41 -9.28
N ARG A 427 4.63 11.58 -9.50
CA ARG A 427 3.41 11.96 -10.22
C ARG A 427 2.46 12.83 -9.39
N LEU A 428 2.54 12.79 -8.06
CA LEU A 428 1.77 13.68 -7.19
C LEU A 428 2.14 15.16 -7.36
N LYS A 429 3.30 15.47 -7.96
CA LYS A 429 3.76 16.86 -8.21
C LYS A 429 3.64 17.74 -6.93
N ASN A 430 2.86 18.80 -7.00
CA ASN A 430 2.64 19.72 -5.87
C ASN A 430 1.90 19.06 -4.69
N ALA A 431 1.14 17.99 -4.91
CA ALA A 431 0.47 17.24 -3.85
C ALA A 431 1.44 16.37 -3.04
N SER A 432 2.67 16.12 -3.53
CA SER A 432 3.69 15.36 -2.79
C SER A 432 4.06 15.97 -1.44
N LYS A 433 3.87 17.27 -1.27
CA LYS A 433 4.07 17.98 0.02
C LYS A 433 3.11 17.50 1.12
N TYR A 434 2.00 16.85 0.77
CA TYR A 434 1.05 16.25 1.71
C TYR A 434 1.30 14.75 1.92
N ALA A 435 2.33 14.18 1.29
CA ALA A 435 2.66 12.77 1.36
C ALA A 435 3.99 12.54 2.07
N MET A 436 3.98 11.71 3.11
CA MET A 436 5.17 11.25 3.80
C MET A 436 5.69 9.98 3.12
N PHE A 437 6.84 10.06 2.45
CA PHE A 437 7.45 8.95 1.76
C PHE A 437 8.43 8.21 2.69
N LEU A 438 8.03 7.03 3.17
CA LEU A 438 8.84 6.19 4.05
C LEU A 438 9.53 5.09 3.23
N ASP A 439 10.81 5.23 2.99
CA ASP A 439 11.63 4.22 2.28
C ASP A 439 12.47 3.36 3.22
N ASP A 440 13.02 3.97 4.26
CA ASP A 440 13.84 3.32 5.28
C ASP A 440 13.51 3.92 6.65
N ALA A 441 12.55 3.30 7.33
CA ALA A 441 12.13 3.72 8.68
C ALA A 441 13.26 3.59 9.73
N GLU A 442 14.32 2.81 9.41
CA GLU A 442 15.49 2.64 10.26
C GLU A 442 16.40 3.85 10.22
N ASN A 443 16.31 4.65 9.15
CA ASN A 443 17.05 5.89 9.02
C ASN A 443 16.40 7.01 9.85
N LYS A 444 16.65 7.01 11.15
CA LYS A 444 16.08 7.97 12.11
C LYS A 444 16.22 9.43 11.66
N THR A 445 17.37 9.80 11.13
CA THR A 445 17.62 11.19 10.68
C THR A 445 16.69 11.60 9.54
N ASN A 446 16.52 10.73 8.53
CA ASN A 446 15.61 11.01 7.42
C ASN A 446 14.16 11.00 7.88
N PHE A 447 13.79 10.08 8.76
CA PHE A 447 12.45 10.00 9.34
C PHE A 447 12.10 11.29 10.11
N TYR A 448 12.97 11.73 11.02
CA TYR A 448 12.72 12.95 11.79
C TYR A 448 12.75 14.21 10.91
N ASN A 449 13.61 14.30 9.90
CA ASN A 449 13.60 15.39 8.94
C ASN A 449 12.30 15.43 8.12
N MET A 450 11.79 14.29 7.70
CA MET A 450 10.49 14.24 7.03
C MET A 450 9.36 14.64 7.99
N LEU A 451 9.37 14.12 9.21
CA LEU A 451 8.37 14.44 10.22
C LEU A 451 8.39 15.95 10.57
N SER A 452 9.55 16.57 10.69
CA SER A 452 9.67 18.02 10.97
C SER A 452 9.05 18.87 9.85
N ASN A 453 9.16 18.44 8.59
CA ASN A 453 8.53 19.11 7.45
C ASN A 453 6.99 19.11 7.53
N PHE A 454 6.40 18.12 8.22
CA PHE A 454 4.95 18.07 8.45
C PHE A 454 4.51 18.85 9.69
N ILE A 455 5.39 19.01 10.67
CA ILE A 455 5.10 19.73 11.92
C ILE A 455 5.26 21.25 11.72
N ASP A 456 6.23 21.66 10.87
CA ASP A 456 6.38 23.07 10.54
C ASP A 456 5.16 23.55 9.75
N PRO A 457 4.45 24.58 10.21
CA PRO A 457 3.29 25.08 9.52
C PRO A 457 3.71 25.60 8.15
N THR A 458 3.48 24.80 7.11
CA THR A 458 3.50 25.32 5.75
C THR A 458 2.56 26.51 5.70
N PRO A 459 2.96 27.64 5.12
CA PRO A 459 2.07 28.79 5.02
C PRO A 459 0.73 28.33 4.43
N PRO A 460 -0.39 28.83 4.97
CA PRO A 460 -1.70 28.40 4.49
C PRO A 460 -1.72 28.56 2.98
N ILE A 461 -2.15 27.51 2.29
CA ILE A 461 -2.36 27.57 0.84
C ILE A 461 -3.27 28.76 0.65
N ARG A 462 -2.79 29.78 -0.05
CA ARG A 462 -3.65 30.87 -0.47
C ARG A 462 -4.82 30.19 -1.20
N THR A 463 -6.01 30.31 -0.66
CA THR A 463 -7.22 29.90 -1.33
C THR A 463 -7.17 30.52 -2.72
N ILE A 464 -6.95 29.70 -3.72
CA ILE A 464 -6.97 30.13 -5.10
C ILE A 464 -8.40 30.62 -5.32
N ASN A 465 -8.50 31.83 -5.84
CA ASN A 465 -9.71 32.61 -6.03
C ASN A 465 -10.91 31.78 -6.57
N ASN A 466 -12.08 32.30 -6.31
CA ASN A 466 -13.41 31.86 -6.78
C ASN A 466 -13.55 31.59 -8.30
N ASP A 467 -12.55 31.91 -9.11
CA ASP A 467 -12.55 31.67 -10.57
C ASP A 467 -12.71 30.18 -10.93
N ARG A 468 -12.39 29.27 -9.99
CA ARG A 468 -12.52 27.84 -10.19
C ARG A 468 -13.98 27.36 -10.18
N TYR A 469 -14.83 27.98 -9.38
CA TYR A 469 -16.26 27.62 -9.31
C TYR A 469 -17.03 28.03 -10.56
N GLN A 470 -16.64 29.11 -11.22
CA GLN A 470 -17.24 29.50 -12.49
C GLN A 470 -16.84 28.50 -13.60
N SER A 471 -15.58 28.08 -13.65
CA SER A 471 -15.13 27.09 -14.64
C SER A 471 -15.74 25.69 -14.41
N GLU A 472 -15.98 25.27 -13.16
CA GLU A 472 -16.67 24.00 -12.87
C GLU A 472 -18.13 24.04 -13.36
N ALA A 473 -18.84 25.14 -13.14
CA ALA A 473 -20.22 25.31 -13.63
C ALA A 473 -20.29 25.32 -15.16
N GLU A 474 -19.35 25.99 -15.82
CA GLU A 474 -19.25 26.02 -17.29
C GLU A 474 -18.95 24.64 -17.87
N ILE A 475 -18.05 23.87 -17.25
CA ILE A 475 -17.72 22.50 -17.65
C ILE A 475 -18.94 21.59 -17.49
N THR A 476 -19.64 21.68 -16.36
CA THR A 476 -20.87 20.90 -16.11
C THR A 476 -21.96 21.22 -17.14
N GLU A 477 -22.12 22.49 -17.51
CA GLU A 477 -23.06 22.90 -18.57
C GLU A 477 -22.67 22.35 -19.93
N LEU A 478 -21.37 22.36 -20.27
CA LEU A 478 -20.85 21.78 -21.49
C LEU A 478 -21.03 20.26 -21.54
N LEU A 479 -20.76 19.55 -20.45
CA LEU A 479 -20.96 18.09 -20.32
C LEU A 479 -22.44 17.74 -20.47
N ASN A 480 -23.35 18.47 -19.81
CA ASN A 480 -24.78 18.26 -19.93
C ASN A 480 -25.27 18.52 -21.39
N THR A 481 -24.66 19.48 -22.06
CA THR A 481 -24.97 19.77 -23.47
C THR A 481 -24.47 18.67 -24.39
N LEU A 482 -23.26 18.13 -24.09
CA LEU A 482 -22.67 16.99 -24.79
C LEU A 482 -23.54 15.73 -24.62
N ASP A 483 -23.93 15.41 -23.39
CA ASP A 483 -24.79 14.26 -23.08
C ASP A 483 -26.15 14.38 -23.77
N ARG A 484 -26.76 15.56 -23.77
CA ARG A 484 -27.97 15.80 -24.54
C ARG A 484 -27.77 15.53 -26.00
N THR A 485 -26.67 16.01 -26.56
CA THR A 485 -26.35 15.84 -27.98
C THR A 485 -26.11 14.37 -28.31
N ILE A 486 -25.35 13.67 -27.48
CA ILE A 486 -25.10 12.23 -27.63
C ILE A 486 -26.41 11.44 -27.54
N ASN A 487 -27.25 11.73 -26.55
CA ASN A 487 -28.54 11.05 -26.37
C ASN A 487 -29.50 11.34 -27.53
N LEU A 488 -29.45 12.54 -28.14
CA LEU A 488 -30.20 12.85 -29.36
C LEU A 488 -29.66 12.11 -30.58
N LEU A 489 -28.33 12.01 -30.73
CA LEU A 489 -27.71 11.35 -31.89
C LEU A 489 -27.84 9.83 -31.87
N PHE A 490 -27.70 9.23 -30.68
CA PHE A 490 -27.75 7.78 -30.51
C PHE A 490 -29.08 7.27 -29.94
N GLY A 491 -30.01 8.18 -29.68
CA GLY A 491 -31.37 7.86 -29.28
C GLY A 491 -32.19 7.26 -30.41
N GLU A 492 -33.29 6.65 -30.06
CA GLU A 492 -34.29 6.14 -31.01
C GLU A 492 -35.44 7.13 -31.14
N VAL A 493 -35.77 7.47 -32.37
CA VAL A 493 -36.97 8.23 -32.72
C VAL A 493 -37.83 7.35 -33.60
N ASP A 494 -39.07 7.10 -33.20
CA ASP A 494 -39.99 6.18 -33.87
C ASP A 494 -39.45 4.78 -34.18
N GLY A 495 -38.57 4.24 -33.25
CA GLY A 495 -37.94 2.95 -33.41
C GLY A 495 -36.73 2.92 -34.35
N PHE A 496 -36.19 4.06 -34.70
CA PHE A 496 -35.00 4.20 -35.54
C PHE A 496 -33.90 4.96 -34.81
N ASN A 497 -32.67 4.48 -34.94
CA ASN A 497 -31.51 5.18 -34.41
C ASN A 497 -31.25 6.46 -35.20
N VAL A 498 -31.19 7.60 -34.51
CA VAL A 498 -31.03 8.93 -35.15
C VAL A 498 -29.71 9.04 -35.92
N SER A 499 -28.62 8.43 -35.47
CA SER A 499 -27.34 8.42 -36.16
C SER A 499 -27.39 7.64 -37.47
N GLU A 500 -28.15 6.56 -37.53
CA GLU A 500 -28.36 5.77 -38.74
C GLU A 500 -29.20 6.56 -39.78
N LEU A 501 -30.25 7.23 -39.28
CA LEU A 501 -31.07 8.09 -40.12
C LEU A 501 -30.26 9.25 -40.70
N LEU A 502 -29.40 9.88 -39.89
CA LEU A 502 -28.54 10.99 -40.32
C LEU A 502 -27.52 10.52 -41.37
N ASN A 503 -26.87 9.37 -41.14
CA ASN A 503 -25.93 8.78 -42.09
C ASN A 503 -26.61 8.40 -43.43
N LYS A 504 -27.81 7.87 -43.35
CA LYS A 504 -28.60 7.56 -44.55
C LYS A 504 -28.95 8.86 -45.30
N TYR A 505 -29.41 9.88 -44.59
CA TYR A 505 -29.71 11.18 -45.15
C TYR A 505 -28.51 11.82 -45.85
N LEU A 506 -27.32 11.79 -45.19
CA LEU A 506 -26.11 12.36 -45.78
C LEU A 506 -25.67 11.62 -47.05
N LYS A 507 -25.76 10.28 -47.07
CA LYS A 507 -25.47 9.48 -48.26
C LYS A 507 -26.46 9.75 -49.39
N ASP A 508 -27.75 9.83 -49.07
CA ASP A 508 -28.79 10.10 -50.04
C ASP A 508 -28.65 11.55 -50.59
N ARG A 509 -28.19 12.48 -49.78
CA ARG A 509 -27.90 13.86 -50.18
C ARG A 509 -26.73 13.93 -51.15
N GLU A 510 -25.60 13.27 -50.88
CA GLU A 510 -24.46 13.21 -51.79
C GLU A 510 -24.83 12.66 -53.18
N VAL A 511 -25.74 11.67 -53.23
CA VAL A 511 -26.19 11.06 -54.47
C VAL A 511 -27.22 11.90 -55.19
N ASN A 512 -28.05 12.70 -54.50
CA ASN A 512 -29.21 13.36 -55.06
C ASN A 512 -29.09 14.88 -55.19
N GLU A 513 -28.02 15.52 -54.68
CA GLU A 513 -27.82 16.97 -54.77
C GLU A 513 -27.80 17.48 -56.23
N GLU A 514 -27.38 16.61 -57.18
CA GLU A 514 -27.40 16.93 -58.62
C GLU A 514 -28.74 16.64 -59.33
N LEU A 515 -29.63 15.85 -58.70
CA LEU A 515 -30.81 15.29 -59.36
C LEU A 515 -32.13 15.88 -58.91
N THR A 516 -32.21 16.59 -57.79
CA THR A 516 -33.50 17.08 -57.28
C THR A 516 -33.58 18.61 -57.34
N PRO A 517 -34.41 19.20 -58.24
CA PRO A 517 -34.63 20.60 -58.23
C PRO A 517 -35.15 21.13 -56.89
N LYS A 518 -34.64 22.26 -56.44
CA LYS A 518 -35.01 22.89 -55.14
C LYS A 518 -36.53 23.08 -55.03
N SER A 519 -37.23 23.32 -56.11
CA SER A 519 -38.70 23.43 -56.17
C SER A 519 -39.41 22.10 -55.77
N VAL A 520 -38.85 20.95 -56.12
CA VAL A 520 -39.43 19.64 -55.78
C VAL A 520 -39.22 19.35 -54.28
N TYR A 521 -38.07 19.70 -53.75
CA TYR A 521 -37.79 19.60 -52.32
C TYR A 521 -38.70 20.49 -51.46
N GLU A 522 -38.91 21.73 -51.86
CA GLU A 522 -39.82 22.64 -51.20
C GLU A 522 -41.28 22.21 -51.30
N MET A 523 -41.70 21.63 -52.42
CA MET A 523 -43.03 21.06 -52.61
C MET A 523 -43.23 19.82 -51.71
N PHE A 524 -42.22 18.94 -51.62
CA PHE A 524 -42.24 17.76 -50.78
C PHE A 524 -42.37 18.16 -49.27
N ASN A 525 -41.56 19.09 -48.80
CA ASN A 525 -41.62 19.59 -47.44
C ASN A 525 -42.95 20.24 -47.08
N ARG A 526 -43.60 20.97 -48.01
CA ARG A 526 -44.91 21.54 -47.76
C ARG A 526 -46.02 20.51 -47.60
N HIS A 527 -45.94 19.39 -48.31
CA HIS A 527 -47.00 18.37 -48.30
C HIS A 527 -46.75 17.25 -47.30
N PHE A 528 -45.50 16.95 -46.99
CA PHE A 528 -45.11 15.79 -46.20
C PHE A 528 -44.29 16.13 -44.95
N GLY A 529 -44.03 17.43 -44.70
CA GLY A 529 -43.19 17.85 -43.57
C GLY A 529 -43.75 17.52 -42.18
N ASN A 530 -44.99 17.07 -42.07
CA ASN A 530 -45.64 16.65 -40.83
C ASN A 530 -45.76 15.12 -40.70
N LEU A 531 -45.25 14.33 -41.66
CA LEU A 531 -45.27 12.89 -41.58
C LEU A 531 -44.08 12.38 -40.78
N SER A 532 -44.33 11.42 -39.90
CA SER A 532 -43.27 10.71 -39.23
C SER A 532 -42.45 9.83 -40.21
N TYR A 533 -41.22 9.47 -39.84
CA TYR A 533 -40.40 8.60 -40.70
C TYR A 533 -41.06 7.24 -40.92
N SER A 534 -41.80 6.74 -39.91
CA SER A 534 -42.58 5.50 -40.02
C SER A 534 -43.69 5.61 -41.08
N ASP A 535 -44.34 6.77 -41.20
CA ASP A 535 -45.36 7.03 -42.23
C ASP A 535 -44.73 7.03 -43.63
N LEU A 536 -43.54 7.65 -43.78
CA LEU A 536 -42.80 7.70 -45.04
C LEU A 536 -42.31 6.30 -45.45
N LYS A 537 -41.83 5.47 -44.49
CA LYS A 537 -41.42 4.09 -44.77
C LYS A 537 -42.60 3.20 -45.16
N GLY A 538 -43.75 3.38 -44.50
CA GLY A 538 -44.98 2.67 -44.89
C GLY A 538 -45.51 3.03 -46.27
N LEU A 539 -45.10 4.18 -46.84
CA LEU A 539 -45.37 4.55 -48.23
C LEU A 539 -44.37 3.88 -49.22
N GLU A 540 -43.10 3.70 -48.81
CA GLU A 540 -42.08 2.97 -49.60
C GLU A 540 -42.43 1.48 -49.74
N ASP A 541 -42.90 0.85 -48.66
CA ASP A 541 -43.28 -0.57 -48.64
C ASP A 541 -44.60 -0.87 -49.45
N LYS A 542 -45.35 0.18 -49.81
CA LYS A 542 -46.56 0.11 -50.64
C LYS A 542 -46.29 0.33 -52.13
N ARG A 543 -45.05 0.56 -52.52
CA ARG A 543 -44.61 0.75 -53.90
C ARG A 543 -44.09 -0.57 -54.45
#